data_c5cbd0a31dc81afb81eeda630dd19fa3
#
_entry.id   c5cbd0a31dc81afb81eeda630dd19fa3
#
_cell.length_a   1.000
_cell.length_b   1.000
_cell.length_c   1.000
_cell.angle_alpha   90.00
_cell.angle_beta   90.00
_cell.angle_gamma   90.00
#
_symmetry.space_group_name_H-M   'P 1'
#
loop_
_entity.id
_entity.type
_entity.pdbx_description
1 polymer ?
#
loop_
_entity_poly.entity_id
_entity_poly.type
_entity_poly.pdbx_seq_one_letter_code
_entity_poly.pdbx_strand_id
1 'polypeptide(L)'
;FQMVFFAYQAIEFIGITTSETANPRKVLPKAIKEIPVRIAIFYVGALIAIMAIFPWQKLPVNESPFVMVFQMAGIKWAAALINFVVLTAAASSLNSTLYSTGRHLFQIAKETPNSKVMKSLKLDTLARNGIPSHAIIVSAIVVCISAFINVLPGVSDAFALITASSSGVYIAIYILTMLAHLKYRK
;
A
#
# COMPACT_ATOMS: atom_id res chain seq x y z
N PHE A 1 15.99 7.38 3.13
CA PHE A 1 15.99 6.00 2.58
C PHE A 1 14.69 5.27 2.87
N GLN A 2 14.15 5.35 4.10
CA GLN A 2 12.89 4.70 4.52
C GLN A 2 11.68 5.14 3.69
N MET A 3 11.52 6.43 3.41
CA MET A 3 10.45 6.97 2.55
C MET A 3 10.50 6.42 1.13
N VAL A 4 11.71 6.30 0.57
CA VAL A 4 11.88 5.71 -0.77
C VAL A 4 11.47 4.23 -0.74
N PHE A 5 11.92 3.49 0.27
CA PHE A 5 11.52 2.09 0.42
C PHE A 5 10.00 1.94 0.56
N PHE A 6 9.36 2.81 1.35
CA PHE A 6 7.90 2.83 1.51
C PHE A 6 7.16 3.04 0.17
N ALA A 7 7.69 3.91 -0.70
CA ALA A 7 7.06 4.18 -2.00
C ALA A 7 7.04 2.98 -2.95
N TYR A 8 7.90 1.98 -2.73
CA TYR A 8 7.99 0.76 -3.55
C TYR A 8 7.46 -0.49 -2.87
N GLN A 9 6.83 -0.37 -1.71
CA GLN A 9 6.18 -1.48 -1.01
C GLN A 9 4.94 -1.99 -1.75
N ALA A 10 4.43 -3.13 -1.30
CA ALA A 10 3.20 -3.76 -1.77
C ALA A 10 3.25 -4.39 -3.17
N ILE A 11 4.44 -4.54 -3.76
CA ILE A 11 4.64 -5.31 -5.01
C ILE A 11 4.23 -6.78 -4.81
N GLU A 12 4.44 -7.31 -3.61
CA GLU A 12 4.09 -8.67 -3.20
C GLU A 12 2.58 -8.95 -3.18
N PHE A 13 1.73 -7.92 -3.19
CA PHE A 13 0.26 -8.09 -3.24
C PHE A 13 -0.19 -8.86 -4.48
N ILE A 14 0.61 -8.87 -5.52
CA ILE A 14 0.38 -9.74 -6.68
C ILE A 14 0.32 -11.22 -6.30
N GLY A 15 1.10 -11.65 -5.30
CA GLY A 15 1.07 -13.02 -4.77
C GLY A 15 -0.23 -13.37 -4.06
N ILE A 16 -0.84 -12.41 -3.37
CA ILE A 16 -2.09 -12.60 -2.61
C ILE A 16 -3.28 -12.85 -3.54
N THR A 17 -3.29 -12.23 -4.71
CA THR A 17 -4.36 -12.38 -5.70
C THR A 17 -4.26 -13.66 -6.53
N THR A 18 -3.27 -14.50 -6.30
CA THR A 18 -3.02 -15.74 -7.05
C THR A 18 -4.23 -16.67 -7.06
N SER A 19 -4.88 -16.83 -5.91
CA SER A 19 -6.04 -17.73 -5.75
C SER A 19 -7.30 -17.26 -6.47
N GLU A 20 -7.36 -15.98 -6.84
CA GLU A 20 -8.51 -15.35 -7.51
C GLU A 20 -8.23 -15.05 -8.98
N THR A 21 -6.99 -15.24 -9.42
CA THR A 21 -6.58 -14.97 -10.79
C THR A 21 -6.93 -16.12 -11.71
N ALA A 22 -7.65 -15.86 -12.77
CA ALA A 22 -7.87 -16.85 -13.84
C ALA A 22 -6.54 -17.17 -14.54
N ASN A 23 -6.18 -18.46 -14.64
CA ASN A 23 -4.92 -18.92 -15.23
C ASN A 23 -3.65 -18.28 -14.62
N PRO A 24 -3.42 -18.42 -13.29
CA PRO A 24 -2.34 -17.72 -12.60
C PRO A 24 -0.95 -18.05 -13.15
N ARG A 25 -0.74 -19.29 -13.65
CA ARG A 25 0.52 -19.74 -14.25
C ARG A 25 0.94 -18.92 -15.47
N LYS A 26 -0.02 -18.33 -16.20
CA LYS A 26 0.26 -17.48 -17.38
C LYS A 26 0.26 -16.00 -17.01
N VAL A 27 -0.69 -15.57 -16.19
CA VAL A 27 -0.91 -14.15 -15.87
C VAL A 27 0.15 -13.61 -14.93
N LEU A 28 0.48 -14.34 -13.85
CA LEU A 28 1.43 -13.85 -12.85
C LEU A 28 2.84 -13.61 -13.38
N PRO A 29 3.47 -14.52 -14.14
CA PRO A 29 4.82 -14.26 -14.68
C PRO A 29 4.86 -13.04 -15.60
N LYS A 30 3.79 -12.79 -16.36
CA LYS A 30 3.67 -11.61 -17.21
C LYS A 30 3.55 -10.34 -16.36
N ALA A 31 2.64 -10.34 -15.39
CA ALA A 31 2.45 -9.21 -14.48
C ALA A 31 3.73 -8.86 -13.72
N ILE A 32 4.44 -9.87 -13.18
CA ILE A 32 5.71 -9.66 -12.46
C ILE A 32 6.78 -9.04 -13.35
N LYS A 33 6.86 -9.42 -14.63
CA LYS A 33 7.81 -8.82 -15.58
C LYS A 33 7.45 -7.39 -15.98
N GLU A 34 6.17 -7.03 -15.98
CA GLU A 34 5.68 -5.69 -16.31
C GLU A 34 5.89 -4.68 -15.17
N ILE A 35 5.91 -5.13 -13.91
CA ILE A 35 6.05 -4.23 -12.74
C ILE A 35 7.32 -3.36 -12.81
N PRO A 36 8.53 -3.89 -13.02
CA PRO A 36 9.74 -3.06 -13.09
C PRO A 36 9.68 -2.00 -14.18
N VAL A 37 9.10 -2.34 -15.34
CA VAL A 37 8.94 -1.41 -16.47
C VAL A 37 7.97 -0.29 -16.10
N ARG A 38 6.84 -0.63 -15.48
CA ARG A 38 5.85 0.37 -15.01
C ARG A 38 6.45 1.27 -13.95
N ILE A 39 7.19 0.73 -12.98
CA ILE A 39 7.88 1.51 -11.96
C ILE A 39 8.90 2.45 -12.63
N ALA A 40 9.72 1.98 -13.56
CA ALA A 40 10.68 2.82 -14.23
C ALA A 40 10.01 3.98 -14.99
N ILE A 41 8.94 3.71 -15.72
CA ILE A 41 8.24 4.75 -16.49
C ILE A 41 7.50 5.73 -15.57
N PHE A 42 6.67 5.23 -14.65
CA PHE A 42 5.77 6.08 -13.88
C PHE A 42 6.42 6.73 -12.66
N TYR A 43 7.35 6.07 -11.98
CA TYR A 43 8.03 6.66 -10.82
C TYR A 43 9.27 7.44 -11.24
N VAL A 44 10.22 6.79 -11.91
CA VAL A 44 11.48 7.45 -12.30
C VAL A 44 11.21 8.50 -13.36
N GLY A 45 10.39 8.21 -14.36
CA GLY A 45 10.00 9.17 -15.40
C GLY A 45 9.29 10.40 -14.84
N ALA A 46 8.34 10.21 -13.90
CA ALA A 46 7.66 11.32 -13.24
C ALA A 46 8.62 12.18 -12.40
N LEU A 47 9.54 11.55 -11.66
CA LEU A 47 10.56 12.28 -10.89
C LEU A 47 11.49 13.08 -11.79
N ILE A 48 11.96 12.50 -12.89
CA ILE A 48 12.80 13.21 -13.87
C ILE A 48 12.04 14.41 -14.45
N ALA A 49 10.77 14.24 -14.82
CA ALA A 49 9.96 15.31 -15.37
C ALA A 49 9.75 16.45 -14.36
N ILE A 50 9.43 16.14 -13.10
CA ILE A 50 9.25 17.13 -12.04
C ILE A 50 10.57 17.86 -11.77
N MET A 51 11.67 17.16 -11.63
CA MET A 51 12.99 17.73 -11.34
C MET A 51 13.55 18.56 -12.49
N ALA A 52 13.16 18.28 -13.73
CA ALA A 52 13.52 19.09 -14.90
C ALA A 52 12.81 20.46 -14.89
N ILE A 53 11.63 20.55 -14.29
CA ILE A 53 10.84 21.79 -14.23
C ILE A 53 11.12 22.56 -12.94
N PHE A 54 11.30 21.84 -11.82
CA PHE A 54 11.40 22.45 -10.50
C PHE A 54 12.61 21.91 -9.70
N PRO A 55 13.50 22.77 -9.20
CA PRO A 55 14.62 22.35 -8.37
C PRO A 55 14.13 21.70 -7.07
N TRP A 56 14.60 20.49 -6.79
CA TRP A 56 14.15 19.71 -5.63
C TRP A 56 14.36 20.42 -4.29
N GLN A 57 15.38 21.30 -4.16
CA GLN A 57 15.65 22.07 -2.95
C GLN A 57 14.55 23.08 -2.61
N LYS A 58 13.75 23.48 -3.60
CA LYS A 58 12.68 24.47 -3.44
C LYS A 58 11.30 23.83 -3.28
N LEU A 59 11.21 22.49 -3.27
CA LEU A 59 9.95 21.81 -3.08
C LEU A 59 9.49 21.92 -1.62
N PRO A 60 8.32 22.52 -1.33
CA PRO A 60 7.77 22.56 0.01
C PRO A 60 7.29 21.16 0.43
N VAL A 61 7.50 20.83 1.69
CA VAL A 61 7.16 19.49 2.23
C VAL A 61 5.64 19.24 2.28
N ASN A 62 4.86 20.32 2.33
CA ASN A 62 3.40 20.27 2.55
C ASN A 62 2.57 20.40 1.27
N GLU A 63 3.18 20.49 0.11
CA GLU A 63 2.47 20.64 -1.17
C GLU A 63 2.82 19.50 -2.12
N SER A 64 1.87 19.12 -2.96
CA SER A 64 2.11 18.13 -3.99
C SER A 64 2.96 18.70 -5.11
N PRO A 65 4.13 18.12 -5.45
CA PRO A 65 4.95 18.56 -6.57
C PRO A 65 4.19 18.59 -7.91
N PHE A 66 3.27 17.67 -8.09
CA PHE A 66 2.42 17.61 -9.29
C PHE A 66 1.54 18.85 -9.40
N VAL A 67 0.90 19.27 -8.31
CA VAL A 67 0.04 20.47 -8.28
C VAL A 67 0.85 21.70 -8.60
N MET A 68 2.04 21.84 -8.01
CA MET A 68 2.94 22.98 -8.23
C MET A 68 3.35 23.14 -9.69
N VAL A 69 3.75 22.06 -10.34
CA VAL A 69 4.16 22.08 -11.75
C VAL A 69 3.05 22.62 -12.64
N PHE A 70 1.80 22.22 -12.43
CA PHE A 70 0.66 22.71 -13.22
C PHE A 70 0.26 24.14 -12.87
N GLN A 71 0.40 24.56 -11.62
CA GLN A 71 0.19 25.94 -11.22
C GLN A 71 1.21 26.89 -11.89
N MET A 72 2.49 26.48 -11.96
CA MET A 72 3.53 27.24 -12.66
C MET A 72 3.28 27.32 -14.18
N ALA A 73 2.67 26.31 -14.77
CA ALA A 73 2.24 26.33 -16.17
C ALA A 73 1.01 27.24 -16.42
N GLY A 74 0.49 27.90 -15.38
CA GLY A 74 -0.66 28.81 -15.49
C GLY A 74 -2.02 28.11 -15.59
N ILE A 75 -2.07 26.79 -15.40
CA ILE A 75 -3.28 25.98 -15.56
C ILE A 75 -3.95 25.80 -14.19
N LYS A 76 -4.68 26.82 -13.73
CA LYS A 76 -5.29 26.84 -12.38
C LYS A 76 -6.28 25.70 -12.12
N TRP A 77 -7.06 25.27 -13.12
CA TRP A 77 -8.01 24.16 -12.97
C TRP A 77 -7.32 22.79 -12.86
N ALA A 78 -6.08 22.66 -13.34
CA ALA A 78 -5.35 21.40 -13.26
C ALA A 78 -5.00 21.03 -11.81
N ALA A 79 -4.84 21.99 -10.91
CA ALA A 79 -4.63 21.74 -9.49
C ALA A 79 -5.82 20.95 -8.89
N ALA A 80 -7.06 21.34 -9.19
CA ALA A 80 -8.25 20.64 -8.72
C ALA A 80 -8.36 19.24 -9.32
N LEU A 81 -8.07 19.08 -10.61
CA LEU A 81 -8.06 17.79 -11.29
C LEU A 81 -7.02 16.84 -10.69
N ILE A 82 -5.80 17.34 -10.45
CA ILE A 82 -4.74 16.50 -9.86
C ILE A 82 -5.09 16.10 -8.43
N ASN A 83 -5.62 17.02 -7.63
CA ASN A 83 -6.08 16.66 -6.29
C ASN A 83 -7.17 15.60 -6.32
N PHE A 84 -8.09 15.65 -7.27
CA PHE A 84 -9.09 14.60 -7.47
C PHE A 84 -8.45 13.26 -7.87
N VAL A 85 -7.47 13.27 -8.79
CA VAL A 85 -6.73 12.06 -9.18
C VAL A 85 -5.95 11.48 -7.99
N VAL A 86 -5.27 12.32 -7.20
CA VAL A 86 -4.56 11.88 -5.99
C VAL A 86 -5.51 11.26 -4.98
N LEU A 87 -6.68 11.88 -4.77
CA LEU A 87 -7.71 11.35 -3.87
C LEU A 87 -8.21 9.98 -4.32
N THR A 88 -8.53 9.84 -5.61
CA THR A 88 -9.00 8.55 -6.16
C THR A 88 -7.91 7.48 -6.12
N ALA A 89 -6.66 7.84 -6.36
CA ALA A 89 -5.51 6.94 -6.25
C ALA A 89 -5.30 6.49 -4.80
N ALA A 90 -5.39 7.41 -3.83
CA ALA A 90 -5.31 7.09 -2.41
C ALA A 90 -6.45 6.15 -1.96
N ALA A 91 -7.69 6.43 -2.40
CA ALA A 91 -8.84 5.57 -2.12
C ALA A 91 -8.67 4.16 -2.71
N SER A 92 -8.16 4.05 -3.93
CA SER A 92 -7.86 2.76 -4.57
C SER A 92 -6.77 1.98 -3.82
N SER A 93 -5.70 2.66 -3.41
CA SER A 93 -4.62 2.07 -2.60
C SER A 93 -5.14 1.57 -1.25
N LEU A 94 -5.96 2.38 -0.56
CA LEU A 94 -6.59 2.02 0.69
C LEU A 94 -7.47 0.77 0.54
N ASN A 95 -8.29 0.70 -0.51
CA ASN A 95 -9.14 -0.45 -0.79
C ASN A 95 -8.30 -1.73 -0.99
N SER A 96 -7.22 -1.67 -1.76
CA SER A 96 -6.31 -2.78 -1.99
C SER A 96 -5.63 -3.24 -0.70
N THR A 97 -5.22 -2.30 0.14
CA THR A 97 -4.59 -2.58 1.43
C THR A 97 -5.57 -3.24 2.40
N LEU A 98 -6.80 -2.73 2.50
CA LEU A 98 -7.85 -3.32 3.34
C LEU A 98 -8.19 -4.74 2.91
N TYR A 99 -8.28 -4.98 1.60
CA TYR A 99 -8.50 -6.32 1.06
C TYR A 99 -7.37 -7.28 1.46
N SER A 100 -6.12 -6.89 1.24
CA SER A 100 -4.96 -7.70 1.57
C SER A 100 -4.85 -7.97 3.07
N THR A 101 -5.00 -6.93 3.90
CA THR A 101 -4.93 -7.04 5.36
C THR A 101 -6.05 -7.93 5.90
N GLY A 102 -7.28 -7.80 5.39
CA GLY A 102 -8.40 -8.65 5.75
C GLY A 102 -8.14 -10.12 5.42
N ARG A 103 -7.53 -10.40 4.27
CA ARG A 103 -7.14 -11.77 3.88
C ARG A 103 -6.06 -12.35 4.78
N HIS A 104 -5.03 -11.58 5.10
CA HIS A 104 -4.00 -12.01 6.05
C HIS A 104 -4.56 -12.26 7.44
N LEU A 105 -5.40 -11.36 7.95
CA LEU A 105 -6.02 -11.50 9.26
C LEU A 105 -6.91 -12.75 9.33
N PHE A 106 -7.69 -13.02 8.28
CA PHE A 106 -8.48 -14.24 8.16
C PHE A 106 -7.59 -15.48 8.18
N GLN A 107 -6.50 -15.51 7.43
CA GLN A 107 -5.59 -16.65 7.39
C GLN A 107 -4.95 -16.92 8.77
N ILE A 108 -4.47 -15.87 9.44
CA ILE A 108 -3.92 -15.98 10.80
C ILE A 108 -4.98 -16.51 11.76
N ALA A 109 -6.23 -16.03 11.68
CA ALA A 109 -7.30 -16.50 12.52
C ALA A 109 -7.61 -18.00 12.31
N LYS A 110 -7.55 -18.45 11.06
CA LYS A 110 -7.76 -19.86 10.70
C LYS A 110 -6.64 -20.77 11.20
N GLU A 111 -5.39 -20.28 11.19
CA GLU A 111 -4.23 -21.00 11.70
C GLU A 111 -4.11 -20.98 13.24
N THR A 112 -4.88 -20.11 13.90
CA THR A 112 -4.84 -19.96 15.35
C THR A 112 -6.21 -20.26 16.00
N PRO A 113 -6.73 -21.50 15.89
CA PRO A 113 -8.10 -21.83 16.29
C PRO A 113 -8.36 -21.73 17.80
N ASN A 114 -7.32 -21.65 18.62
CA ASN A 114 -7.44 -21.55 20.08
C ASN A 114 -7.53 -20.11 20.60
N SER A 115 -7.40 -19.09 19.75
CA SER A 115 -7.50 -17.70 20.15
C SER A 115 -8.96 -17.32 20.43
N LYS A 116 -9.25 -16.95 21.70
CA LYS A 116 -10.58 -16.48 22.12
C LYS A 116 -10.99 -15.20 21.41
N VAL A 117 -10.02 -14.29 21.16
CA VAL A 117 -10.25 -13.00 20.50
C VAL A 117 -10.67 -13.20 19.05
N MET A 118 -9.95 -14.06 18.30
CA MET A 118 -10.25 -14.31 16.89
C MET A 118 -11.61 -14.98 16.69
N LYS A 119 -11.99 -15.90 17.59
CA LYS A 119 -13.32 -16.49 17.59
C LYS A 119 -14.42 -15.50 17.97
N SER A 120 -14.20 -14.66 18.98
CA SER A 120 -15.17 -13.64 19.39
C SER A 120 -15.48 -12.65 18.28
N LEU A 121 -14.47 -12.28 17.49
CA LEU A 121 -14.60 -11.37 16.34
C LEU A 121 -14.97 -12.09 15.04
N LYS A 122 -15.17 -13.42 15.06
CA LYS A 122 -15.51 -14.27 13.89
C LYS A 122 -14.57 -14.04 12.70
N LEU A 123 -13.27 -13.87 12.98
CA LEU A 123 -12.27 -13.54 11.95
C LEU A 123 -11.96 -14.75 11.04
N ASP A 124 -12.25 -15.94 11.46
CA ASP A 124 -12.09 -17.20 10.75
C ASP A 124 -13.27 -17.57 9.84
N THR A 125 -14.27 -16.67 9.72
CA THR A 125 -15.49 -16.92 8.94
C THR A 125 -15.49 -16.19 7.61
N LEU A 126 -16.02 -16.86 6.58
CA LEU A 126 -16.26 -16.27 5.27
C LEU A 126 -17.74 -15.90 5.13
N ALA A 127 -18.01 -14.77 4.50
CA ALA A 127 -19.37 -14.41 4.07
C ALA A 127 -19.83 -15.34 2.92
N ARG A 128 -21.11 -15.26 2.57
CA ARG A 128 -21.77 -16.10 1.56
C ARG A 128 -21.11 -16.02 0.16
N ASN A 129 -20.41 -14.92 -0.10
CA ASN A 129 -19.68 -14.66 -1.33
C ASN A 129 -18.18 -15.05 -1.26
N GLY A 130 -17.74 -15.77 -0.21
CA GLY A 130 -16.35 -16.20 -0.04
C GLY A 130 -15.40 -15.09 0.44
N ILE A 131 -15.90 -13.93 0.85
CA ILE A 131 -15.10 -12.80 1.33
C ILE A 131 -15.02 -12.83 2.86
N PRO A 132 -13.84 -12.60 3.49
CA PRO A 132 -13.66 -12.52 4.93
C PRO A 132 -14.15 -11.16 5.49
N SER A 133 -15.45 -10.89 5.43
CA SER A 133 -16.02 -9.57 5.74
C SER A 133 -15.71 -9.10 7.15
N HIS A 134 -15.74 -9.96 8.16
CA HIS A 134 -15.43 -9.58 9.55
C HIS A 134 -13.97 -9.13 9.69
N ALA A 135 -13.04 -9.83 9.06
CA ALA A 135 -11.63 -9.47 9.08
C ALA A 135 -11.38 -8.12 8.37
N ILE A 136 -12.05 -7.88 7.25
CA ILE A 136 -11.97 -6.60 6.52
C ILE A 136 -12.56 -5.46 7.36
N ILE A 137 -13.70 -5.66 8.03
CA ILE A 137 -14.32 -4.64 8.89
C ILE A 137 -13.40 -4.30 10.07
N VAL A 138 -12.82 -5.29 10.73
CA VAL A 138 -11.86 -5.04 11.83
C VAL A 138 -10.64 -4.26 11.33
N SER A 139 -10.09 -4.63 10.18
CA SER A 139 -8.99 -3.88 9.55
C SER A 139 -9.39 -2.44 9.22
N ALA A 140 -10.60 -2.21 8.71
CA ALA A 140 -11.12 -0.88 8.41
C ALA A 140 -11.28 -0.04 9.68
N ILE A 141 -11.77 -0.61 10.78
CA ILE A 141 -11.89 0.07 12.08
C ILE A 141 -10.51 0.53 12.57
N VAL A 142 -9.48 -0.33 12.49
CA VAL A 142 -8.11 0.02 12.89
C VAL A 142 -7.58 1.17 12.05
N VAL A 143 -7.81 1.16 10.73
CA VAL A 143 -7.42 2.25 9.84
C VAL A 143 -8.16 3.55 10.18
N CYS A 144 -9.45 3.50 10.45
CA CYS A 144 -10.23 4.68 10.86
C CYS A 144 -9.72 5.28 12.18
N ILE A 145 -9.39 4.43 13.16
CA ILE A 145 -8.78 4.88 14.43
C ILE A 145 -7.43 5.55 14.16
N SER A 146 -6.58 4.95 13.33
CA SER A 146 -5.28 5.53 12.97
C SER A 146 -5.44 6.88 12.25
N ALA A 147 -6.41 7.00 11.35
CA ALA A 147 -6.71 8.25 10.67
C ALA A 147 -7.19 9.33 11.65
N PHE A 148 -8.04 8.97 12.61
CA PHE A 148 -8.51 9.88 13.66
C PHE A 148 -7.36 10.38 14.54
N ILE A 149 -6.44 9.50 14.94
CA ILE A 149 -5.25 9.85 15.72
C ILE A 149 -4.38 10.87 14.96
N ASN A 150 -4.23 10.73 13.65
CA ASN A 150 -3.45 11.66 12.82
C ASN A 150 -4.02 13.08 12.77
N VAL A 151 -5.31 13.27 13.05
CA VAL A 151 -5.96 14.60 13.04
C VAL A 151 -5.78 15.30 14.39
N LEU A 152 -5.37 14.60 15.46
CA LEU A 152 -5.20 15.18 16.77
C LEU A 152 -4.00 16.15 16.83
N PRO A 153 -4.16 17.35 17.43
CA PRO A 153 -3.06 18.29 17.60
C PRO A 153 -1.93 17.66 18.42
N GLY A 154 -0.68 17.84 17.99
CA GLY A 154 0.51 17.32 18.69
C GLY A 154 0.99 15.95 18.19
N VAL A 155 0.34 15.33 17.22
CA VAL A 155 0.72 14.03 16.64
C VAL A 155 1.20 14.21 15.17
N SER A 156 1.71 15.40 14.83
CA SER A 156 2.13 15.74 13.46
C SER A 156 3.17 14.80 12.85
N ASP A 157 3.95 14.10 13.68
CA ASP A 157 5.00 13.20 13.22
C ASP A 157 4.56 11.72 13.15
N ALA A 158 3.28 11.44 13.45
CA ALA A 158 2.76 10.07 13.46
C ALA A 158 2.89 9.40 12.09
N PHE A 159 2.65 10.14 10.99
CA PHE A 159 2.81 9.62 9.64
C PHE A 159 4.27 9.18 9.37
N ALA A 160 5.24 9.99 9.72
CA ALA A 160 6.65 9.67 9.55
C ALA A 160 7.05 8.45 10.39
N LEU A 161 6.59 8.38 11.64
CA LEU A 161 6.86 7.26 12.54
C LEU A 161 6.25 5.95 12.05
N ILE A 162 4.98 5.98 11.63
CA ILE A 162 4.28 4.80 11.08
C ILE A 162 4.96 4.33 9.80
N THR A 163 5.34 5.25 8.92
CA THR A 163 6.02 4.94 7.65
C THR A 163 7.40 4.32 7.89
N ALA A 164 8.17 4.86 8.84
CA ALA A 164 9.47 4.33 9.21
C ALA A 164 9.35 2.93 9.82
N SER A 165 8.39 2.74 10.73
CA SER A 165 8.12 1.45 11.37
C SER A 165 7.67 0.39 10.38
N SER A 166 6.74 0.73 9.47
CA SER A 166 6.30 -0.19 8.41
C SER A 166 7.46 -0.60 7.51
N SER A 167 8.31 0.33 7.10
CA SER A 167 9.46 0.01 6.26
C SER A 167 10.40 -1.00 6.91
N GLY A 168 10.64 -0.88 8.22
CA GLY A 168 11.44 -1.84 8.99
C GLY A 168 10.83 -3.25 9.00
N VAL A 169 9.52 -3.33 9.24
CA VAL A 169 8.78 -4.61 9.23
C VAL A 169 8.82 -5.26 7.84
N TYR A 170 8.61 -4.50 6.77
CA TYR A 170 8.67 -5.03 5.40
C TYR A 170 10.06 -5.54 5.02
N ILE A 171 11.14 -4.85 5.43
CA ILE A 171 12.50 -5.33 5.21
C ILE A 171 12.70 -6.69 5.90
N ALA A 172 12.24 -6.84 7.14
CA ALA A 172 12.32 -8.12 7.85
C ALA A 172 11.53 -9.22 7.14
N ILE A 173 10.32 -8.93 6.66
CA ILE A 173 9.49 -9.86 5.88
C ILE A 173 10.21 -10.29 4.59
N TYR A 174 10.82 -9.37 3.86
CA TYR A 174 11.54 -9.70 2.63
C TYR A 174 12.77 -10.58 2.91
N ILE A 175 13.53 -10.30 3.98
CA ILE A 175 14.64 -11.16 4.40
C ILE A 175 14.14 -12.57 4.71
N LEU A 176 13.08 -12.70 5.52
CA LEU A 176 12.49 -14.00 5.87
C LEU A 176 11.98 -14.74 4.63
N THR A 177 11.36 -14.05 3.69
CA THR A 177 10.86 -14.62 2.44
C THR A 177 12.00 -15.14 1.58
N MET A 178 13.11 -14.40 1.47
CA MET A 178 14.31 -14.85 0.75
C MET A 178 14.94 -16.07 1.41
N LEU A 179 15.05 -16.09 2.74
CA LEU A 179 15.56 -17.24 3.48
C LEU A 179 14.67 -18.48 3.30
N ALA A 180 13.36 -18.30 3.36
CA ALA A 180 12.40 -19.38 3.10
C ALA A 180 12.54 -19.93 1.67
N HIS A 181 12.72 -19.05 0.68
CA HIS A 181 12.95 -19.46 -0.71
C HIS A 181 14.23 -20.28 -0.88
N LEU A 182 15.32 -19.84 -0.25
CA LEU A 182 16.59 -20.58 -0.27
C LEU A 182 16.46 -21.97 0.35
N LYS A 183 15.67 -22.10 1.43
CA LYS A 183 15.41 -23.40 2.07
C LYS A 183 14.51 -24.29 1.21
N TYR A 184 13.54 -23.71 0.51
CA TYR A 184 12.63 -24.46 -0.36
C TYR A 184 13.32 -25.05 -1.60
N ARG A 185 14.39 -24.40 -2.10
CA ARG A 185 15.16 -24.87 -3.26
C ARG A 185 16.21 -25.96 -2.96
N LYS A 186 16.47 -26.25 -1.68
CA LYS A 186 17.28 -27.39 -1.24
C LYS A 186 16.44 -28.64 -1.12
#